data_5eeece7ea9971578600fa66b3c16c853
#
_entry.id   5eeece7ea9971578600fa66b3c16c853
#
_cell.length_a   1.000
_cell.length_b   1.000
_cell.length_c   1.000
_cell.angle_alpha   90.00
_cell.angle_beta   90.00
_cell.angle_gamma   90.00
#
_symmetry.space_group_name_H-M   'P 1'
#
loop_
_entity.id
_entity.type
_entity.pdbx_description
1 polymer ?
#
loop_
_entity_poly.entity_id
_entity_poly.type
_entity_poly.pdbx_seq_one_letter_code
_entity_poly.pdbx_strand_id
1 'polypeptide(L)'
;MSDNFHGHRGTAHRECGHARAVHIAALATASPPFSAQQSVAGETLLRHAAGKLRPRSVSLSRKLFAHPSIRKRHFAIETPEGFFAEDPDQRIARFTERSIGLSAEAVRKALAAAGLAKERIAALVLNTCTGYVCPGISTYLIEALDLPRDTRVYDLVGSGCGGAIPNLELASSLAAVLDEGIVASVSVEICSATMQIGDDLSLLVSNTLFGDGAAAALLWTRREGLELVESASWYAPEDREAIRYVHRNGQLHNQLSTDLPDLVAKAVEAVVGRLLPPRSLAVSDVPHWALHTGGDKIIRTIGNRLGLSEAQLRPTRTILAEYGNMSSPTVWYALENVLAGGVRPGEWCMMLAFGAGLSAHGFLLRQV
;
A
#
# COMPACT_ATOMS: atom_id res chain seq x y z
N MET A 1 -31.88 -49.08 -23.05
CA MET A 1 -30.63 -49.73 -22.64
C MET A 1 -29.95 -48.77 -21.69
N SER A 2 -30.07 -49.09 -20.46
CA SER A 2 -29.54 -48.39 -19.28
C SER A 2 -28.16 -48.92 -18.97
N ASP A 3 -27.18 -48.08 -18.79
CA ASP A 3 -25.98 -48.48 -18.08
C ASP A 3 -25.56 -47.44 -17.08
N ASN A 4 -25.58 -47.88 -15.85
CA ASN A 4 -25.16 -47.23 -14.62
C ASN A 4 -23.64 -47.01 -14.60
N PHE A 5 -23.19 -45.76 -14.42
CA PHE A 5 -21.86 -45.46 -13.92
C PHE A 5 -21.96 -44.98 -12.47
N HIS A 6 -21.99 -45.92 -11.53
CA HIS A 6 -21.66 -45.66 -10.14
C HIS A 6 -20.16 -45.87 -9.93
N GLY A 7 -19.40 -44.80 -10.04
CA GLY A 7 -18.02 -44.76 -9.62
C GLY A 7 -17.95 -44.16 -8.22
N HIS A 8 -17.67 -44.96 -7.21
CA HIS A 8 -17.29 -44.52 -5.86
C HIS A 8 -16.00 -43.68 -5.97
N ARG A 9 -16.14 -42.36 -5.85
CA ARG A 9 -15.03 -41.51 -5.49
C ARG A 9 -14.85 -41.59 -3.99
N GLY A 10 -13.90 -42.41 -3.54
CA GLY A 10 -13.36 -42.33 -2.20
C GLY A 10 -12.77 -40.94 -2.02
N THR A 11 -13.44 -40.08 -1.23
CA THR A 11 -12.89 -38.85 -0.70
C THR A 11 -11.84 -39.24 0.32
N ALA A 12 -10.58 -39.32 -0.15
CA ALA A 12 -9.45 -39.23 0.76
C ALA A 12 -9.54 -37.82 1.39
N HIS A 13 -10.11 -37.73 2.58
CA HIS A 13 -9.90 -36.56 3.45
C HIS A 13 -8.39 -36.47 3.66
N ARG A 14 -7.72 -35.60 2.86
CA ARG A 14 -6.45 -35.03 3.30
C ARG A 14 -6.81 -34.29 4.58
N GLU A 15 -6.30 -34.79 5.70
CA GLU A 15 -6.24 -34.02 6.94
C GLU A 15 -5.66 -32.66 6.54
N CYS A 16 -6.46 -31.60 6.72
CA CYS A 16 -6.05 -30.23 6.50
C CYS A 16 -5.00 -29.99 7.58
N GLY A 17 -3.72 -30.21 7.28
CA GLY A 17 -2.63 -29.88 8.17
C GLY A 17 -2.83 -28.45 8.63
N HIS A 18 -2.74 -28.19 9.92
CA HIS A 18 -2.86 -26.86 10.51
C HIS A 18 -1.93 -25.94 9.73
N ALA A 19 -2.49 -24.88 9.12
CA ALA A 19 -1.69 -23.91 8.40
C ALA A 19 -0.63 -23.35 9.36
N ARG A 20 0.63 -23.39 8.93
CA ARG A 20 1.75 -22.92 9.77
C ARG A 20 1.58 -21.42 10.02
N ALA A 21 1.84 -20.98 11.25
CA ALA A 21 1.88 -19.55 11.58
C ALA A 21 2.94 -18.85 10.73
N VAL A 22 2.58 -17.71 10.18
CA VAL A 22 3.46 -16.91 9.31
C VAL A 22 3.84 -15.62 10.02
N HIS A 23 5.10 -15.23 9.85
CA HIS A 23 5.66 -14.07 10.53
C HIS A 23 6.35 -13.14 9.50
N ILE A 24 6.31 -11.85 9.76
CA ILE A 24 7.15 -10.88 9.07
C ILE A 24 8.55 -10.94 9.68
N ALA A 25 9.50 -11.48 8.92
CA ALA A 25 10.91 -11.59 9.32
C ALA A 25 11.61 -10.24 9.28
N ALA A 26 11.31 -9.45 8.26
CA ALA A 26 11.83 -8.10 8.10
C ALA A 26 10.88 -7.27 7.23
N LEU A 27 10.92 -5.96 7.45
CA LEU A 27 10.24 -4.94 6.66
C LEU A 27 11.25 -3.85 6.33
N ALA A 28 11.24 -3.37 5.09
CA ALA A 28 12.01 -2.20 4.70
C ALA A 28 11.27 -1.36 3.66
N THR A 29 11.55 -0.07 3.69
CA THR A 29 10.98 0.91 2.77
C THR A 29 12.05 1.53 1.87
N ALA A 30 11.64 2.01 0.69
CA ALA A 30 12.49 2.70 -0.26
C ALA A 30 11.76 3.93 -0.81
N SER A 31 12.40 5.10 -0.66
CA SER A 31 11.89 6.37 -1.15
C SER A 31 12.78 6.91 -2.27
N PRO A 32 12.21 7.56 -3.30
CA PRO A 32 13.02 8.27 -4.29
C PRO A 32 13.97 9.28 -3.63
N PRO A 33 15.16 9.50 -4.19
CA PRO A 33 16.11 10.45 -3.65
C PRO A 33 15.64 11.91 -3.77
N PHE A 34 14.88 12.24 -4.83
CA PHE A 34 14.34 13.58 -4.99
C PHE A 34 13.17 13.79 -4.01
N SER A 35 13.28 14.83 -3.20
CA SER A 35 12.21 15.24 -2.30
C SER A 35 12.00 16.74 -2.33
N ALA A 36 10.77 17.19 -2.11
CA ALA A 36 10.45 18.60 -2.08
C ALA A 36 9.61 18.95 -0.84
N GLN A 37 9.94 20.08 -0.20
CA GLN A 37 9.06 20.69 0.79
C GLN A 37 7.71 21.00 0.14
N GLN A 38 6.62 20.85 0.88
CA GLN A 38 5.26 21.00 0.36
C GLN A 38 5.02 22.37 -0.28
N SER A 39 5.55 23.45 0.32
CA SER A 39 5.48 24.80 -0.25
C SER A 39 6.19 24.89 -1.59
N VAL A 40 7.42 24.36 -1.68
CA VAL A 40 8.23 24.38 -2.91
C VAL A 40 7.56 23.57 -4.02
N ALA A 41 7.01 22.38 -3.69
CA ALA A 41 6.25 21.56 -4.63
C ALA A 41 5.02 22.32 -5.16
N GLY A 42 4.33 23.06 -4.28
CA GLY A 42 3.18 23.88 -4.64
C GLY A 42 3.54 25.04 -5.57
N GLU A 43 4.57 25.79 -5.25
CA GLU A 43 5.06 26.89 -6.10
C GLU A 43 5.51 26.40 -7.48
N THR A 44 6.23 25.29 -7.52
CA THR A 44 6.69 24.67 -8.77
C THR A 44 5.53 24.20 -9.62
N LEU A 45 4.56 23.48 -9.05
CA LEU A 45 3.37 23.06 -9.77
C LEU A 45 2.59 24.25 -10.33
N LEU A 46 2.34 25.28 -9.50
CA LEU A 46 1.54 26.45 -9.93
C LEU A 46 2.26 27.26 -11.01
N ARG A 47 3.60 27.30 -11.03
CA ARG A 47 4.39 27.91 -12.10
C ARG A 47 4.17 27.19 -13.43
N HIS A 48 4.25 25.87 -13.44
CA HIS A 48 4.03 25.05 -14.65
C HIS A 48 2.54 24.95 -15.05
N ALA A 49 1.64 25.22 -14.12
CA ALA A 49 0.21 25.32 -14.38
C ALA A 49 -0.27 26.71 -14.79
N ALA A 50 0.64 27.69 -14.93
CA ALA A 50 0.29 29.05 -15.34
C ALA A 50 -0.45 29.05 -16.68
N GLY A 51 -1.59 29.74 -16.73
CA GLY A 51 -2.48 29.77 -17.90
C GLY A 51 -3.32 28.48 -18.15
N LYS A 52 -3.07 27.40 -17.40
CA LYS A 52 -3.80 26.12 -17.53
C LYS A 52 -4.90 25.95 -16.47
N LEU A 53 -4.81 26.68 -15.36
CA LEU A 53 -5.80 26.62 -14.26
C LEU A 53 -6.60 27.91 -14.17
N ARG A 54 -7.87 27.78 -13.78
CA ARG A 54 -8.72 28.92 -13.45
C ARG A 54 -8.25 29.60 -12.16
N PRO A 55 -8.50 30.92 -11.96
CA PRO A 55 -8.07 31.64 -10.74
C PRO A 55 -8.56 30.98 -9.44
N ARG A 56 -9.79 30.42 -9.43
CA ARG A 56 -10.35 29.69 -8.29
C ARG A 56 -9.54 28.44 -7.96
N SER A 57 -9.14 27.66 -8.96
CA SER A 57 -8.33 26.45 -8.78
C SER A 57 -6.92 26.78 -8.26
N VAL A 58 -6.31 27.86 -8.76
CA VAL A 58 -5.02 28.37 -8.24
C VAL A 58 -5.16 28.75 -6.76
N SER A 59 -6.22 29.50 -6.39
CA SER A 59 -6.45 29.89 -4.99
C SER A 59 -6.67 28.67 -4.08
N LEU A 60 -7.44 27.69 -4.54
CA LEU A 60 -7.65 26.45 -3.80
C LEU A 60 -6.36 25.63 -3.65
N SER A 61 -5.59 25.46 -4.73
CA SER A 61 -4.31 24.77 -4.67
C SER A 61 -3.35 25.40 -3.65
N ARG A 62 -3.25 26.73 -3.63
CA ARG A 62 -2.45 27.42 -2.60
C ARG A 62 -2.86 27.08 -1.18
N LYS A 63 -4.19 27.04 -0.90
CA LYS A 63 -4.71 26.67 0.42
C LYS A 63 -4.40 25.21 0.77
N LEU A 64 -4.52 24.29 -0.20
CA LEU A 64 -4.24 22.87 -0.01
C LEU A 64 -2.74 22.65 0.25
N PHE A 65 -1.84 23.27 -0.50
CA PHE A 65 -0.40 23.18 -0.30
C PHE A 65 0.07 23.83 1.01
N ALA A 66 -0.66 24.81 1.53
CA ALA A 66 -0.37 25.44 2.82
C ALA A 66 -0.88 24.64 4.03
N HIS A 67 -1.61 23.53 3.82
CA HIS A 67 -2.13 22.73 4.92
C HIS A 67 -0.98 22.04 5.67
N PRO A 68 -0.91 22.12 7.02
CA PRO A 68 0.25 21.69 7.80
C PRO A 68 0.43 20.17 7.91
N SER A 69 -0.54 19.38 7.44
CA SER A 69 -0.50 17.91 7.55
C SER A 69 0.59 17.24 6.71
N ILE A 70 1.08 17.91 5.67
CA ILE A 70 2.17 17.42 4.81
C ILE A 70 3.27 18.47 4.79
N ARG A 71 4.47 18.08 5.16
CA ARG A 71 5.66 18.93 5.15
C ARG A 71 6.52 18.70 3.91
N LYS A 72 6.68 17.44 3.53
CA LYS A 72 7.58 17.01 2.48
C LYS A 72 6.98 15.82 1.74
N ARG A 73 7.31 15.66 0.48
CA ARG A 73 7.01 14.47 -0.32
C ARG A 73 8.20 14.05 -1.16
N HIS A 74 8.26 12.77 -1.52
CA HIS A 74 9.27 12.19 -2.39
C HIS A 74 8.67 11.89 -3.76
N PHE A 75 9.47 12.10 -4.81
CA PHE A 75 9.06 11.90 -6.20
C PHE A 75 10.14 11.19 -6.99
N ALA A 76 9.75 10.17 -7.75
CA ALA A 76 10.62 9.39 -8.63
C ALA A 76 10.85 10.13 -9.97
N ILE A 77 11.36 11.35 -9.89
CA ILE A 77 11.70 12.24 -11.00
C ILE A 77 13.17 12.65 -10.91
N GLU A 78 13.75 13.10 -12.00
CA GLU A 78 15.10 13.66 -12.01
C GLU A 78 15.08 15.16 -11.73
N THR A 79 14.27 15.89 -12.52
CA THR A 79 14.07 17.33 -12.35
C THR A 79 12.59 17.67 -12.50
N PRO A 80 12.10 18.73 -11.84
CA PRO A 80 10.74 19.21 -12.04
C PRO A 80 10.45 19.61 -13.50
N GLU A 81 11.41 20.24 -14.16
CA GLU A 81 11.27 20.71 -15.55
C GLU A 81 11.07 19.54 -16.51
N GLY A 82 11.88 18.48 -16.40
CA GLY A 82 11.74 17.26 -17.18
C GLY A 82 10.38 16.58 -16.94
N PHE A 83 10.00 16.45 -15.67
CA PHE A 83 8.73 15.85 -15.26
C PHE A 83 7.50 16.52 -15.88
N PHE A 84 7.43 17.86 -15.87
CA PHE A 84 6.29 18.58 -16.45
C PHE A 84 6.28 18.61 -17.98
N ALA A 85 7.38 18.24 -18.63
CA ALA A 85 7.49 18.12 -20.09
C ALA A 85 7.13 16.70 -20.60
N GLU A 86 7.03 15.70 -19.71
CA GLU A 86 6.76 14.31 -20.08
C GLU A 86 5.42 14.14 -20.81
N ASP A 87 5.45 13.41 -21.90
CA ASP A 87 4.28 12.85 -22.55
C ASP A 87 3.80 11.56 -21.84
N PRO A 88 2.64 10.97 -22.22
CA PRO A 88 2.13 9.75 -21.60
C PRO A 88 3.07 8.54 -21.69
N ASP A 89 3.79 8.35 -22.81
CA ASP A 89 4.68 7.21 -23.01
C ASP A 89 5.93 7.34 -22.14
N GLN A 90 6.49 8.54 -22.03
CA GLN A 90 7.61 8.84 -21.12
C GLN A 90 7.22 8.60 -19.65
N ARG A 91 5.99 8.91 -19.26
CA ARG A 91 5.47 8.64 -17.91
C ARG A 91 5.39 7.15 -17.59
N ILE A 92 4.93 6.34 -18.56
CA ILE A 92 4.90 4.88 -18.40
C ILE A 92 6.31 4.29 -18.38
N ALA A 93 7.23 4.80 -19.20
CA ALA A 93 8.63 4.39 -19.17
C ALA A 93 9.26 4.68 -17.78
N ARG A 94 9.06 5.90 -17.26
CA ARG A 94 9.52 6.28 -15.91
C ARG A 94 8.85 5.46 -14.80
N PHE A 95 7.52 5.23 -14.89
CA PHE A 95 6.83 4.34 -13.97
C PHE A 95 7.51 2.97 -13.92
N THR A 96 7.77 2.37 -15.08
CA THR A 96 8.38 1.04 -15.19
C THR A 96 9.77 1.02 -14.55
N GLU A 97 10.66 1.91 -14.99
CA GLU A 97 12.04 2.00 -14.51
C GLU A 97 12.10 2.23 -12.99
N ARG A 98 11.35 3.23 -12.49
CA ARG A 98 11.40 3.63 -11.08
C ARG A 98 10.71 2.61 -10.16
N SER A 99 9.66 1.95 -10.63
CA SER A 99 9.03 0.85 -9.88
C SER A 99 9.98 -0.31 -9.69
N ILE A 100 10.71 -0.72 -10.73
CA ILE A 100 11.74 -1.76 -10.65
C ILE A 100 12.83 -1.37 -9.65
N GLY A 101 13.38 -0.15 -9.80
CA GLY A 101 14.48 0.33 -8.95
C GLY A 101 14.11 0.39 -7.47
N LEU A 102 12.99 1.03 -7.12
CA LEU A 102 12.53 1.17 -5.74
C LEU A 102 12.12 -0.17 -5.12
N SER A 103 11.42 -1.03 -5.87
CA SER A 103 11.07 -2.37 -5.39
C SER A 103 12.30 -3.21 -5.09
N ALA A 104 13.28 -3.22 -6.00
CA ALA A 104 14.53 -3.95 -5.80
C ALA A 104 15.32 -3.40 -4.60
N GLU A 105 15.33 -2.08 -4.40
CA GLU A 105 15.96 -1.45 -3.23
C GLU A 105 15.29 -1.88 -1.93
N ALA A 106 13.95 -1.84 -1.86
CA ALA A 106 13.19 -2.26 -0.69
C ALA A 106 13.46 -3.74 -0.33
N VAL A 107 13.46 -4.63 -1.33
CA VAL A 107 13.75 -6.06 -1.13
C VAL A 107 15.17 -6.27 -0.64
N ARG A 108 16.19 -5.60 -1.24
CA ARG A 108 17.59 -5.72 -0.78
C ARG A 108 17.75 -5.24 0.66
N LYS A 109 17.12 -4.12 1.03
CA LYS A 109 17.13 -3.62 2.41
C LYS A 109 16.49 -4.62 3.38
N ALA A 110 15.34 -5.19 3.02
CA ALA A 110 14.67 -6.19 3.85
C ALA A 110 15.52 -7.46 4.02
N LEU A 111 16.14 -7.97 2.94
CA LEU A 111 17.07 -9.10 3.00
C LEU A 111 18.26 -8.81 3.91
N ALA A 112 18.88 -7.63 3.77
CA ALA A 112 20.00 -7.21 4.60
C ALA A 112 19.60 -7.11 6.08
N ALA A 113 18.42 -6.54 6.39
CA ALA A 113 17.92 -6.43 7.76
C ALA A 113 17.66 -7.81 8.41
N ALA A 114 17.21 -8.79 7.61
CA ALA A 114 16.99 -10.16 8.08
C ALA A 114 18.25 -11.04 8.06
N GLY A 115 19.37 -10.57 7.48
CA GLY A 115 20.55 -11.41 7.25
C GLY A 115 20.30 -12.59 6.31
N LEU A 116 19.40 -12.43 5.34
CA LEU A 116 18.97 -13.50 4.44
C LEU A 116 19.55 -13.32 3.03
N ALA A 117 19.91 -14.44 2.40
CA ALA A 117 20.34 -14.47 1.01
C ALA A 117 19.12 -14.44 0.07
N LYS A 118 19.28 -13.80 -1.09
CA LYS A 118 18.24 -13.65 -2.12
C LYS A 118 17.73 -14.99 -2.66
N GLU A 119 18.59 -16.01 -2.69
CA GLU A 119 18.27 -17.38 -3.14
C GLU A 119 17.20 -18.04 -2.25
N ARG A 120 16.92 -17.47 -1.06
CA ARG A 120 15.86 -17.94 -0.20
C ARG A 120 14.47 -17.46 -0.64
N ILE A 121 14.38 -16.50 -1.56
CA ILE A 121 13.08 -16.01 -2.07
C ILE A 121 12.47 -17.06 -2.99
N ALA A 122 11.50 -17.81 -2.48
CA ALA A 122 10.76 -18.83 -3.22
C ALA A 122 9.54 -18.25 -3.96
N ALA A 123 9.00 -17.14 -3.48
CA ALA A 123 7.93 -16.42 -4.15
C ALA A 123 8.01 -14.91 -3.88
N LEU A 124 7.48 -14.11 -4.83
CA LEU A 124 7.36 -12.67 -4.74
C LEU A 124 5.96 -12.27 -5.19
N VAL A 125 5.25 -11.52 -4.34
CA VAL A 125 3.96 -10.93 -4.64
C VAL A 125 4.13 -9.42 -4.69
N LEU A 126 3.79 -8.81 -5.82
CA LEU A 126 3.90 -7.37 -6.01
C LEU A 126 2.52 -6.76 -6.24
N ASN A 127 2.24 -5.60 -5.66
CA ASN A 127 1.08 -4.80 -6.03
C ASN A 127 1.46 -3.37 -6.43
N THR A 128 0.72 -2.84 -7.40
CA THR A 128 0.75 -1.45 -7.83
C THR A 128 -0.59 -1.04 -8.43
N CYS A 129 -0.92 0.25 -8.38
CA CYS A 129 -2.12 0.81 -9.04
C CYS A 129 -1.82 2.06 -9.89
N THR A 130 -0.58 2.52 -9.93
CA THR A 130 -0.18 3.76 -10.60
C THR A 130 0.34 3.56 -12.03
N GLY A 131 0.35 2.33 -12.50
CA GLY A 131 0.66 1.96 -13.87
C GLY A 131 0.33 0.50 -14.15
N TYR A 132 0.23 0.17 -15.42
CA TYR A 132 0.07 -1.19 -15.91
C TYR A 132 1.06 -1.48 -17.03
N VAL A 133 1.80 -2.55 -16.89
CA VAL A 133 2.75 -3.04 -17.90
C VAL A 133 2.63 -4.56 -18.06
N CYS A 134 2.91 -5.05 -19.26
CA CYS A 134 2.99 -6.47 -19.55
C CYS A 134 4.25 -6.71 -20.39
N PRO A 135 5.27 -7.45 -19.86
CA PRO A 135 5.31 -8.20 -18.60
C PRO A 135 5.13 -7.33 -17.35
N GLY A 136 4.66 -7.94 -16.25
CA GLY A 136 4.51 -7.25 -14.96
C GLY A 136 5.84 -6.89 -14.30
N ILE A 137 5.82 -5.94 -13.36
CA ILE A 137 7.04 -5.48 -12.66
C ILE A 137 7.75 -6.63 -11.95
N SER A 138 7.00 -7.62 -11.43
CA SER A 138 7.58 -8.79 -10.77
C SER A 138 8.56 -9.57 -11.65
N THR A 139 8.29 -9.66 -12.96
CA THR A 139 9.18 -10.33 -13.92
C THR A 139 10.53 -9.61 -14.04
N TYR A 140 10.52 -8.29 -14.06
CA TYR A 140 11.77 -7.49 -14.10
C TYR A 140 12.55 -7.60 -12.77
N LEU A 141 11.87 -7.83 -11.64
CA LEU A 141 12.53 -8.02 -10.36
C LEU A 141 13.32 -9.33 -10.28
N ILE A 142 12.95 -10.38 -11.00
CA ILE A 142 13.76 -11.60 -11.11
C ILE A 142 15.16 -11.25 -11.64
N GLU A 143 15.23 -10.44 -12.68
CA GLU A 143 16.50 -9.99 -13.25
C GLU A 143 17.21 -8.97 -12.36
N ALA A 144 16.51 -7.92 -11.92
CA ALA A 144 17.08 -6.83 -11.13
C ALA A 144 17.66 -7.29 -9.77
N LEU A 145 17.10 -8.35 -9.20
CA LEU A 145 17.55 -8.96 -7.94
C LEU A 145 18.41 -10.22 -8.17
N ASP A 146 18.54 -10.67 -9.42
CA ASP A 146 19.18 -11.95 -9.78
C ASP A 146 18.63 -13.11 -8.93
N LEU A 147 17.28 -13.25 -8.95
CA LEU A 147 16.57 -14.32 -8.25
C LEU A 147 16.67 -15.64 -9.01
N PRO A 148 16.48 -16.78 -8.32
CA PRO A 148 16.33 -18.08 -8.98
C PRO A 148 15.22 -18.04 -10.05
N ARG A 149 15.44 -18.71 -11.17
CA ARG A 149 14.50 -18.70 -12.32
C ARG A 149 13.17 -19.42 -12.05
N ASP A 150 13.10 -20.21 -11.02
CA ASP A 150 11.92 -20.91 -10.51
C ASP A 150 11.18 -20.15 -9.41
N THR A 151 11.64 -18.94 -9.03
CA THR A 151 10.92 -18.04 -8.13
C THR A 151 9.52 -17.75 -8.69
N ARG A 152 8.48 -18.05 -7.91
CA ARG A 152 7.08 -17.77 -8.29
C ARG A 152 6.80 -16.29 -8.15
N VAL A 153 6.24 -15.66 -9.18
CA VAL A 153 5.92 -14.23 -9.13
C VAL A 153 4.44 -13.96 -9.42
N TYR A 154 3.89 -12.97 -8.75
CA TYR A 154 2.49 -12.55 -8.86
C TYR A 154 2.40 -11.03 -8.86
N ASP A 155 1.67 -10.47 -9.84
CA ASP A 155 1.35 -9.04 -9.89
C ASP A 155 -0.13 -8.84 -9.58
N LEU A 156 -0.44 -8.06 -8.52
CA LEU A 156 -1.79 -7.74 -8.10
C LEU A 156 -2.13 -6.30 -8.48
N VAL A 157 -3.31 -6.12 -9.06
CA VAL A 157 -3.82 -4.82 -9.50
C VAL A 157 -5.28 -4.64 -9.03
N GLY A 158 -5.78 -3.40 -9.05
CA GLY A 158 -7.21 -3.12 -8.88
C GLY A 158 -7.65 -2.70 -7.48
N SER A 159 -6.87 -2.94 -6.42
CA SER A 159 -7.22 -2.57 -5.03
C SER A 159 -6.83 -1.14 -4.65
N GLY A 160 -6.17 -0.39 -5.55
CA GLY A 160 -5.71 0.97 -5.27
C GLY A 160 -4.83 1.04 -4.02
N CYS A 161 -5.03 2.08 -3.22
CA CYS A 161 -4.27 2.29 -1.97
C CYS A 161 -4.44 1.15 -0.95
N GLY A 162 -5.50 0.33 -1.05
CA GLY A 162 -5.76 -0.82 -0.19
C GLY A 162 -4.89 -2.04 -0.49
N GLY A 163 -4.19 -2.05 -1.66
CA GLY A 163 -3.56 -3.23 -2.24
C GLY A 163 -2.50 -3.94 -1.40
N ALA A 164 -1.88 -3.24 -0.45
CA ALA A 164 -0.85 -3.81 0.41
C ALA A 164 -1.35 -4.98 1.29
N ILE A 165 -2.59 -4.92 1.77
CA ILE A 165 -3.15 -5.96 2.64
C ILE A 165 -3.54 -7.23 1.87
N PRO A 166 -4.29 -7.16 0.76
CA PRO A 166 -4.51 -8.34 -0.09
C PRO A 166 -3.22 -8.97 -0.62
N ASN A 167 -2.19 -8.15 -0.90
CA ASN A 167 -0.85 -8.65 -1.23
C ASN A 167 -0.27 -9.46 -0.07
N LEU A 168 -0.26 -8.90 1.14
CA LEU A 168 0.23 -9.56 2.35
C LEU A 168 -0.55 -10.86 2.63
N GLU A 169 -1.86 -10.87 2.43
CA GLU A 169 -2.72 -12.04 2.61
C GLU A 169 -2.34 -13.17 1.64
N LEU A 170 -2.15 -12.86 0.35
CA LEU A 170 -1.67 -13.84 -0.63
C LEU A 170 -0.26 -14.32 -0.30
N ALA A 171 0.66 -13.40 0.03
CA ALA A 171 2.03 -13.74 0.39
C ALA A 171 2.09 -14.64 1.65
N SER A 172 1.23 -14.36 2.65
CA SER A 172 1.08 -15.19 3.85
C SER A 172 0.57 -16.59 3.51
N SER A 173 -0.44 -16.69 2.66
CA SER A 173 -0.99 -17.97 2.22
C SER A 173 0.06 -18.82 1.48
N LEU A 174 0.88 -18.18 0.65
CA LEU A 174 2.02 -18.85 -0.02
C LEU A 174 3.08 -19.31 0.99
N ALA A 175 3.46 -18.46 1.94
CA ALA A 175 4.46 -18.79 2.96
C ALA A 175 4.01 -19.96 3.86
N ALA A 176 2.71 -20.02 4.21
CA ALA A 176 2.17 -21.08 5.06
C ALA A 176 2.30 -22.49 4.45
N VAL A 177 2.35 -22.60 3.12
CA VAL A 177 2.44 -23.89 2.40
C VAL A 177 3.84 -24.23 1.88
N LEU A 178 4.79 -23.30 1.97
CA LEU A 178 6.19 -23.56 1.61
C LEU A 178 6.89 -24.36 2.72
N ASP A 179 7.60 -25.42 2.35
CA ASP A 179 8.40 -26.18 3.32
C ASP A 179 9.63 -25.39 3.75
N GLU A 180 10.29 -24.76 2.81
CA GLU A 180 11.44 -23.89 3.02
C GLU A 180 11.36 -22.65 2.12
N GLY A 181 12.10 -21.61 2.49
CA GLY A 181 12.15 -20.37 1.73
C GLY A 181 11.39 -19.23 2.41
N ILE A 182 11.39 -18.11 1.74
CA ILE A 182 10.68 -16.89 2.15
C ILE A 182 9.78 -16.40 1.01
N VAL A 183 8.74 -15.68 1.35
CA VAL A 183 7.91 -14.96 0.39
C VAL A 183 8.15 -13.45 0.57
N ALA A 184 8.46 -12.76 -0.51
CA ALA A 184 8.55 -11.31 -0.52
C ALA A 184 7.19 -10.69 -0.89
N SER A 185 6.60 -9.89 0.00
CA SER A 185 5.44 -9.04 -0.25
C SER A 185 5.94 -7.64 -0.58
N VAL A 186 5.69 -7.16 -1.79
CA VAL A 186 6.22 -5.88 -2.30
C VAL A 186 5.08 -4.97 -2.74
N SER A 187 5.08 -3.73 -2.24
CA SER A 187 4.16 -2.69 -2.68
C SER A 187 4.97 -1.54 -3.29
N VAL A 188 4.63 -1.08 -4.49
CA VAL A 188 5.32 0.03 -5.15
C VAL A 188 4.34 0.94 -5.87
N GLU A 189 4.53 2.26 -5.70
CA GLU A 189 3.70 3.25 -6.38
C GLU A 189 4.54 4.43 -6.86
N ILE A 190 4.34 4.79 -8.12
CA ILE A 190 4.87 6.01 -8.72
C ILE A 190 3.67 6.91 -9.01
N CYS A 191 3.10 7.49 -7.94
CA CYS A 191 1.91 8.34 -8.06
C CYS A 191 2.18 9.58 -8.94
N SER A 192 3.43 10.03 -9.00
CA SER A 192 3.84 11.10 -9.90
C SER A 192 3.61 10.76 -11.37
N ALA A 193 3.59 9.49 -11.78
CA ALA A 193 3.27 9.10 -13.15
C ALA A 193 1.81 9.33 -13.53
N THR A 194 0.92 9.44 -12.53
CA THR A 194 -0.52 9.72 -12.75
C THR A 194 -0.90 11.18 -12.54
N MET A 195 0.08 12.04 -12.18
CA MET A 195 -0.17 13.46 -11.90
C MET A 195 -0.58 14.22 -13.15
N GLN A 196 -1.65 15.02 -13.05
CA GLN A 196 -2.16 15.81 -14.16
C GLN A 196 -2.56 17.22 -13.69
N ILE A 197 -2.36 18.20 -14.56
CA ILE A 197 -2.78 19.58 -14.31
C ILE A 197 -4.20 19.75 -14.87
N GLY A 198 -5.14 20.16 -14.03
CA GLY A 198 -6.53 20.42 -14.41
C GLY A 198 -7.34 21.03 -13.27
N ASP A 199 -8.50 21.58 -13.61
CA ASP A 199 -9.42 22.27 -12.68
C ASP A 199 -10.31 21.33 -11.87
N ASP A 200 -10.23 20.02 -12.11
CA ASP A 200 -10.98 19.02 -11.37
C ASP A 200 -10.53 18.98 -9.91
N LEU A 201 -11.48 19.00 -8.97
CA LEU A 201 -11.19 19.00 -7.54
C LEU A 201 -10.35 17.80 -7.12
N SER A 202 -10.63 16.62 -7.68
CA SER A 202 -9.88 15.38 -7.37
C SER A 202 -8.42 15.51 -7.79
N LEU A 203 -8.14 16.13 -8.95
CA LEU A 203 -6.77 16.40 -9.40
C LEU A 203 -6.08 17.42 -8.51
N LEU A 204 -6.75 18.51 -8.12
CA LEU A 204 -6.18 19.51 -7.22
C LEU A 204 -5.81 18.90 -5.87
N VAL A 205 -6.67 18.06 -5.30
CA VAL A 205 -6.40 17.34 -4.04
C VAL A 205 -5.27 16.33 -4.23
N SER A 206 -5.32 15.51 -5.28
CA SER A 206 -4.31 14.47 -5.57
C SER A 206 -2.92 15.06 -5.73
N ASN A 207 -2.79 16.17 -6.46
CA ASN A 207 -1.52 16.86 -6.68
C ASN A 207 -0.89 17.42 -5.39
N THR A 208 -1.70 17.67 -4.37
CA THR A 208 -1.22 18.13 -3.06
C THR A 208 -0.96 17.00 -2.07
N LEU A 209 -1.43 15.78 -2.36
CA LEU A 209 -1.45 14.67 -1.42
C LEU A 209 -0.41 13.59 -1.75
N PHE A 210 -0.33 13.18 -3.03
CA PHE A 210 0.42 11.98 -3.41
C PHE A 210 1.93 12.19 -3.53
N GLY A 211 2.69 11.15 -3.14
CA GLY A 211 4.12 10.96 -3.33
C GLY A 211 4.41 9.54 -3.82
N ASP A 212 5.68 9.23 -4.04
CA ASP A 212 6.16 7.96 -4.57
C ASP A 212 6.93 7.17 -3.51
N GLY A 213 6.88 5.84 -3.58
CA GLY A 213 7.60 4.98 -2.66
C GLY A 213 7.37 3.49 -2.91
N ALA A 214 8.18 2.68 -2.27
CA ALA A 214 8.05 1.23 -2.24
C ALA A 214 8.31 0.68 -0.85
N ALA A 215 7.79 -0.52 -0.59
CA ALA A 215 8.05 -1.29 0.62
C ALA A 215 8.13 -2.77 0.30
N ALA A 216 8.91 -3.52 1.07
CA ALA A 216 9.00 -4.97 0.98
C ALA A 216 9.00 -5.58 2.38
N ALA A 217 8.15 -6.58 2.60
CA ALA A 217 8.14 -7.43 3.77
C ALA A 217 8.56 -8.85 3.38
N LEU A 218 9.41 -9.48 4.19
CA LEU A 218 9.82 -10.87 4.02
C LEU A 218 9.04 -11.75 4.99
N LEU A 219 8.41 -12.79 4.48
CA LEU A 219 7.54 -13.68 5.24
C LEU A 219 8.14 -15.08 5.32
N TRP A 220 8.04 -15.68 6.50
CA TRP A 220 8.47 -17.06 6.78
C TRP A 220 7.59 -17.73 7.83
N THR A 221 7.84 -19.03 8.07
CA THR A 221 7.13 -19.81 9.09
C THR A 221 7.95 -19.99 10.38
N ARG A 222 9.11 -19.32 10.52
CA ARG A 222 9.85 -19.31 11.77
C ARG A 222 9.15 -18.38 12.76
N ARG A 223 9.10 -18.77 14.03
CA ARG A 223 8.48 -17.99 15.10
C ARG A 223 9.39 -16.86 15.56
N GLU A 224 9.51 -15.83 14.73
CA GLU A 224 10.35 -14.66 14.97
C GLU A 224 9.79 -13.45 14.24
N GLY A 225 9.74 -12.28 14.90
CA GLY A 225 9.21 -11.04 14.35
C GLY A 225 7.72 -10.84 14.63
N LEU A 226 6.97 -10.31 13.66
CA LEU A 226 5.55 -10.05 13.79
C LEU A 226 4.74 -11.22 13.21
N GLU A 227 4.00 -11.91 14.07
CA GLU A 227 3.05 -12.95 13.68
C GLU A 227 1.85 -12.33 12.94
N LEU A 228 1.49 -12.89 11.79
CA LEU A 228 0.27 -12.58 11.04
C LEU A 228 -0.87 -13.43 11.59
N VAL A 229 -1.70 -12.85 12.48
CA VAL A 229 -2.67 -13.62 13.26
C VAL A 229 -3.97 -13.81 12.51
N GLU A 230 -4.52 -12.74 11.94
CA GLU A 230 -5.80 -12.77 11.23
C GLU A 230 -5.94 -11.61 10.28
N SER A 231 -6.60 -11.83 9.12
CA SER A 231 -6.94 -10.80 8.16
C SER A 231 -8.46 -10.68 7.98
N ALA A 232 -8.92 -9.50 7.61
CA ALA A 232 -10.30 -9.26 7.23
C ALA A 232 -10.38 -8.21 6.12
N SER A 233 -11.38 -8.39 5.26
CA SER A 233 -11.69 -7.45 4.18
C SER A 233 -13.17 -7.08 4.19
N TRP A 234 -13.46 -5.84 3.80
CA TRP A 234 -14.80 -5.33 3.57
C TRP A 234 -14.86 -4.62 2.23
N TYR A 235 -15.83 -4.98 1.42
CA TYR A 235 -16.12 -4.34 0.14
C TYR A 235 -17.49 -3.66 0.20
N ALA A 236 -17.58 -2.44 -0.32
CA ALA A 236 -18.81 -1.68 -0.55
C ALA A 236 -18.89 -1.30 -2.04
N PRO A 237 -19.31 -2.25 -2.92
CA PRO A 237 -19.32 -2.02 -4.37
C PRO A 237 -20.27 -0.90 -4.80
N GLU A 238 -21.29 -0.59 -4.00
CA GLU A 238 -22.19 0.54 -4.17
C GLU A 238 -21.46 1.88 -4.13
N ASP A 239 -20.37 1.97 -3.36
CA ASP A 239 -19.55 3.17 -3.18
C ASP A 239 -18.29 3.19 -4.09
N ARG A 240 -18.19 2.31 -5.10
CA ARG A 240 -17.00 2.18 -5.97
C ARG A 240 -16.62 3.48 -6.69
N GLU A 241 -17.57 4.38 -6.89
CA GLU A 241 -17.31 5.69 -7.53
C GLU A 241 -16.66 6.70 -6.57
N ALA A 242 -16.63 6.42 -5.25
CA ALA A 242 -16.08 7.34 -4.27
C ALA A 242 -14.55 7.48 -4.33
N ILE A 243 -13.86 6.43 -4.77
CA ILE A 243 -12.42 6.41 -4.99
C ILE A 243 -12.07 5.46 -6.13
N ARG A 244 -11.54 6.00 -7.23
CA ARG A 244 -11.15 5.20 -8.40
C ARG A 244 -10.21 5.96 -9.32
N TYR A 245 -9.54 5.23 -10.20
CA TYR A 245 -8.99 5.79 -11.43
C TYR A 245 -9.98 5.62 -12.58
N VAL A 246 -10.13 6.66 -13.42
CA VAL A 246 -10.81 6.59 -14.70
C VAL A 246 -9.85 6.93 -15.82
N HIS A 247 -9.96 6.23 -16.95
CA HIS A 247 -9.17 6.54 -18.13
C HIS A 247 -9.80 7.71 -18.90
N ARG A 248 -9.00 8.77 -19.13
CA ARG A 248 -9.36 9.90 -20.00
C ARG A 248 -8.15 10.27 -20.84
N ASN A 249 -8.31 10.31 -22.16
CA ASN A 249 -7.23 10.64 -23.10
C ASN A 249 -5.96 9.79 -22.88
N GLY A 250 -6.11 8.49 -22.66
CA GLY A 250 -5.01 7.56 -22.44
C GLY A 250 -4.30 7.69 -21.07
N GLN A 251 -4.81 8.50 -20.15
CA GLN A 251 -4.21 8.73 -18.83
C GLN A 251 -5.14 8.32 -17.70
N LEU A 252 -4.56 7.94 -16.57
CA LEU A 252 -5.28 7.66 -15.33
C LEU A 252 -5.63 8.98 -14.62
N HIS A 253 -6.93 9.24 -14.44
CA HIS A 253 -7.45 10.33 -13.64
C HIS A 253 -7.94 9.81 -12.31
N ASN A 254 -7.41 10.34 -11.23
CA ASN A 254 -7.92 10.04 -9.90
C ASN A 254 -9.27 10.74 -9.68
N GLN A 255 -10.23 9.99 -9.18
CA GLN A 255 -11.56 10.48 -8.81
C GLN A 255 -11.78 10.23 -7.31
N LEU A 256 -12.09 11.29 -6.58
CA LEU A 256 -12.29 11.28 -5.13
C LEU A 256 -13.60 11.99 -4.78
N SER A 257 -14.48 11.32 -4.05
CA SER A 257 -15.71 11.92 -3.52
C SER A 257 -15.42 12.76 -2.27
N THR A 258 -16.24 13.78 -2.04
CA THR A 258 -16.23 14.60 -0.81
C THR A 258 -16.61 13.78 0.43
N ASP A 259 -17.39 12.71 0.27
CA ASP A 259 -17.92 11.85 1.32
C ASP A 259 -16.97 10.68 1.65
N LEU A 260 -15.88 10.56 0.88
CA LEU A 260 -14.90 9.50 1.04
C LEU A 260 -14.44 9.28 2.49
N PRO A 261 -14.17 10.32 3.32
CA PRO A 261 -13.74 10.11 4.70
C PRO A 261 -14.73 9.30 5.56
N ASP A 262 -16.03 9.55 5.40
CA ASP A 262 -17.07 8.89 6.17
C ASP A 262 -17.31 7.45 5.67
N LEU A 263 -17.31 7.26 4.35
CA LEU A 263 -17.43 5.94 3.71
C LEU A 263 -16.27 5.03 4.10
N VAL A 264 -15.04 5.53 4.04
CA VAL A 264 -13.84 4.80 4.47
C VAL A 264 -13.90 4.45 5.96
N ALA A 265 -14.26 5.41 6.83
CA ALA A 265 -14.31 5.17 8.26
C ALA A 265 -15.34 4.07 8.62
N LYS A 266 -16.48 4.03 7.92
CA LYS A 266 -17.48 2.98 8.05
C LYS A 266 -16.95 1.61 7.61
N ALA A 267 -16.26 1.55 6.48
CA ALA A 267 -15.67 0.31 5.97
C ALA A 267 -14.55 -0.22 6.90
N VAL A 268 -13.70 0.67 7.42
CA VAL A 268 -12.63 0.35 8.37
C VAL A 268 -13.22 -0.17 9.69
N GLU A 269 -14.28 0.46 10.21
CA GLU A 269 -14.99 -0.01 11.42
C GLU A 269 -15.52 -1.45 11.23
N ALA A 270 -16.07 -1.77 10.04
CA ALA A 270 -16.53 -3.12 9.73
C ALA A 270 -15.40 -4.15 9.73
N VAL A 271 -14.20 -3.77 9.24
CA VAL A 271 -12.99 -4.63 9.28
C VAL A 271 -12.53 -4.85 10.72
N VAL A 272 -12.42 -3.79 11.52
CA VAL A 272 -12.01 -3.88 12.94
C VAL A 272 -13.01 -4.74 13.74
N GLY A 273 -14.31 -4.57 13.48
CA GLY A 273 -15.37 -5.39 14.09
C GLY A 273 -15.31 -6.87 13.73
N ARG A 274 -14.59 -7.27 12.70
CA ARG A 274 -14.32 -8.67 12.32
C ARG A 274 -13.05 -9.24 12.94
N LEU A 275 -12.07 -8.39 13.22
CA LEU A 275 -10.75 -8.82 13.69
C LEU A 275 -10.64 -8.92 15.22
N LEU A 276 -11.23 -7.97 15.94
CA LEU A 276 -11.03 -7.89 17.41
C LEU A 276 -11.96 -8.79 18.23
N PRO A 277 -13.32 -8.80 18.03
CA PRO A 277 -14.24 -9.57 18.87
C PRO A 277 -13.97 -11.08 18.88
N PRO A 278 -13.61 -11.76 17.77
CA PRO A 278 -13.30 -13.19 17.80
C PRO A 278 -12.12 -13.55 18.71
N ARG A 279 -11.27 -12.55 19.03
CA ARG A 279 -10.11 -12.68 19.91
C ARG A 279 -10.36 -12.13 21.33
N SER A 280 -11.61 -11.72 21.62
CA SER A 280 -11.98 -11.05 22.88
C SER A 280 -11.14 -9.78 23.15
N LEU A 281 -10.76 -9.06 22.07
CA LEU A 281 -10.01 -7.82 22.13
C LEU A 281 -10.93 -6.61 21.93
N ALA A 282 -10.67 -5.56 22.66
CA ALA A 282 -11.18 -4.21 22.42
C ALA A 282 -10.13 -3.35 21.69
N VAL A 283 -10.54 -2.20 21.17
CA VAL A 283 -9.62 -1.24 20.52
C VAL A 283 -8.51 -0.80 21.49
N SER A 284 -8.83 -0.68 22.79
CA SER A 284 -7.87 -0.33 23.85
C SER A 284 -6.77 -1.36 24.07
N ASP A 285 -7.02 -2.64 23.71
CA ASP A 285 -6.05 -3.73 23.88
C ASP A 285 -5.01 -3.77 22.74
N VAL A 286 -5.19 -2.92 21.72
CA VAL A 286 -4.27 -2.79 20.58
C VAL A 286 -3.54 -1.45 20.67
N PRO A 287 -2.34 -1.43 21.26
CA PRO A 287 -1.58 -0.19 21.46
C PRO A 287 -1.02 0.40 20.15
N HIS A 288 -0.78 -0.43 19.15
CA HIS A 288 -0.07 -0.06 17.93
C HIS A 288 -0.98 -0.11 16.70
N TRP A 289 -1.01 0.99 15.94
CA TRP A 289 -1.85 1.14 14.77
C TRP A 289 -1.05 1.69 13.58
N ALA A 290 -0.99 0.92 12.51
CA ALA A 290 -0.44 1.31 11.22
C ALA A 290 -1.61 1.51 10.24
N LEU A 291 -2.01 2.77 10.01
CA LEU A 291 -3.10 3.10 9.11
C LEU A 291 -2.55 3.64 7.79
N HIS A 292 -3.16 3.28 6.67
CA HIS A 292 -2.96 4.01 5.43
C HIS A 292 -3.37 5.47 5.59
N THR A 293 -2.55 6.42 5.13
CA THR A 293 -2.72 7.84 5.45
C THR A 293 -3.99 8.47 4.84
N GLY A 294 -4.33 8.16 3.60
CA GLY A 294 -5.51 8.69 2.91
C GLY A 294 -5.68 10.23 2.89
N GLY A 295 -4.99 10.93 3.78
CA GLY A 295 -5.09 12.36 4.06
C GLY A 295 -5.59 12.64 5.49
N ASP A 296 -5.30 13.84 6.03
CA ASP A 296 -5.58 14.20 7.42
C ASP A 296 -7.06 14.05 7.83
N LYS A 297 -7.99 14.47 6.96
CA LYS A 297 -9.42 14.34 7.23
C LYS A 297 -9.83 12.88 7.42
N ILE A 298 -9.30 11.97 6.60
CA ILE A 298 -9.59 10.53 6.68
C ILE A 298 -9.02 9.95 7.98
N ILE A 299 -7.75 10.24 8.30
CA ILE A 299 -7.12 9.78 9.56
C ILE A 299 -7.94 10.22 10.77
N ARG A 300 -8.35 11.49 10.80
CA ARG A 300 -9.17 12.04 11.89
C ARG A 300 -10.55 11.37 11.96
N THR A 301 -11.21 11.15 10.82
CA THR A 301 -12.55 10.53 10.80
C THR A 301 -12.47 9.08 11.28
N ILE A 302 -11.47 8.31 10.85
CA ILE A 302 -11.22 6.94 11.35
C ILE A 302 -10.91 6.97 12.86
N GLY A 303 -10.01 7.86 13.30
CA GLY A 303 -9.64 7.99 14.71
C GLY A 303 -10.83 8.28 15.61
N ASN A 304 -11.67 9.23 15.23
CA ASN A 304 -12.89 9.57 15.96
C ASN A 304 -13.87 8.40 16.01
N ARG A 305 -14.05 7.69 14.90
CA ARG A 305 -15.00 6.57 14.80
C ARG A 305 -14.59 5.36 15.62
N LEU A 306 -13.30 5.06 15.66
CA LEU A 306 -12.75 3.94 16.42
C LEU A 306 -12.34 4.31 17.85
N GLY A 307 -12.40 5.59 18.25
CA GLY A 307 -11.93 6.05 19.55
C GLY A 307 -10.41 5.96 19.72
N LEU A 308 -9.63 6.11 18.65
CA LEU A 308 -8.17 6.06 18.72
C LEU A 308 -7.59 7.34 19.32
N SER A 309 -6.63 7.16 20.21
CA SER A 309 -5.87 8.26 20.80
C SER A 309 -4.88 8.86 19.78
N GLU A 310 -4.44 10.10 20.01
CA GLU A 310 -3.39 10.74 19.21
C GLU A 310 -2.06 9.95 19.25
N ALA A 311 -1.78 9.25 20.34
CA ALA A 311 -0.59 8.37 20.42
C ALA A 311 -0.67 7.21 19.41
N GLN A 312 -1.84 6.59 19.26
CA GLN A 312 -2.08 5.53 18.29
C GLN A 312 -2.08 6.04 16.83
N LEU A 313 -2.50 7.30 16.60
CA LEU A 313 -2.51 7.91 15.27
C LEU A 313 -1.15 8.52 14.86
N ARG A 314 -0.26 8.77 15.82
CA ARG A 314 1.02 9.46 15.59
C ARG A 314 1.88 8.82 14.51
N PRO A 315 2.09 7.47 14.45
CA PRO A 315 2.90 6.86 13.39
C PRO A 315 2.37 7.22 12.00
N THR A 316 1.06 7.08 11.78
CA THR A 316 0.38 7.41 10.52
C THR A 316 0.51 8.90 10.17
N ARG A 317 0.31 9.81 11.14
CA ARG A 317 0.46 11.26 10.93
C ARG A 317 1.91 11.64 10.59
N THR A 318 2.89 10.98 11.20
CA THR A 318 4.31 11.18 10.90
C THR A 318 4.59 10.83 9.45
N ILE A 319 4.09 9.70 8.97
CA ILE A 319 4.28 9.29 7.57
C ILE A 319 3.57 10.26 6.62
N LEU A 320 2.34 10.67 6.91
CA LEU A 320 1.66 11.68 6.09
C LEU A 320 2.48 12.98 5.99
N ALA A 321 3.05 13.43 7.11
CA ALA A 321 3.81 14.68 7.15
C ALA A 321 5.12 14.61 6.35
N GLU A 322 5.84 13.49 6.38
CA GLU A 322 7.16 13.36 5.77
C GLU A 322 7.15 12.81 4.34
N TYR A 323 6.11 12.06 3.97
CA TYR A 323 6.06 11.37 2.68
C TYR A 323 4.79 11.66 1.87
N GLY A 324 3.76 12.25 2.50
CA GLY A 324 2.43 12.35 1.91
C GLY A 324 1.72 11.00 1.85
N ASN A 325 0.88 10.83 0.85
CA ASN A 325 0.21 9.57 0.54
C ASN A 325 0.94 8.89 -0.64
N MET A 326 1.63 7.81 -0.38
CA MET A 326 2.31 7.01 -1.40
C MET A 326 1.43 5.85 -1.90
N SER A 327 0.09 5.95 -1.76
CA SER A 327 -0.83 4.85 -2.08
C SER A 327 -0.51 3.58 -1.26
N SER A 328 -0.46 2.40 -1.86
CA SER A 328 -0.34 1.13 -1.14
C SER A 328 0.92 0.98 -0.25
N PRO A 329 2.12 1.46 -0.58
CA PRO A 329 3.27 1.43 0.33
C PRO A 329 3.07 2.16 1.66
N THR A 330 2.18 3.16 1.73
CA THR A 330 2.08 4.05 2.89
C THR A 330 1.82 3.33 4.20
N VAL A 331 1.01 2.28 4.19
CA VAL A 331 0.71 1.50 5.40
C VAL A 331 1.93 0.74 5.92
N TRP A 332 2.84 0.35 5.03
CA TRP A 332 4.11 -0.27 5.39
C TRP A 332 5.07 0.71 6.07
N TYR A 333 5.16 1.95 5.56
CA TYR A 333 5.92 3.02 6.23
C TYR A 333 5.36 3.31 7.62
N ALA A 334 4.02 3.29 7.77
CA ALA A 334 3.39 3.45 9.08
C ALA A 334 3.75 2.28 10.01
N LEU A 335 3.75 1.04 9.51
CA LEU A 335 4.16 -0.14 10.30
C LEU A 335 5.65 -0.07 10.66
N GLU A 336 6.54 0.28 9.73
CA GLU A 336 7.96 0.48 10.00
C GLU A 336 8.19 1.54 11.10
N ASN A 337 7.43 2.63 11.07
CA ASN A 337 7.48 3.67 12.11
C ASN A 337 6.98 3.15 13.47
N VAL A 338 5.94 2.32 13.49
CA VAL A 338 5.47 1.63 14.69
C VAL A 338 6.57 0.75 15.27
N LEU A 339 7.20 -0.09 14.45
CA LEU A 339 8.27 -1.01 14.86
C LEU A 339 9.49 -0.27 15.38
N ALA A 340 9.87 0.83 14.74
CA ALA A 340 10.97 1.70 15.19
C ALA A 340 10.70 2.34 16.56
N GLY A 341 9.42 2.52 16.93
CA GLY A 341 9.00 3.00 18.25
C GLY A 341 9.12 1.94 19.37
N GLY A 342 9.40 0.69 19.02
CA GLY A 342 9.51 -0.45 19.91
C GLY A 342 8.14 -1.10 20.20
N VAL A 343 7.98 -2.34 19.73
CA VAL A 343 6.81 -3.20 20.01
C VAL A 343 7.30 -4.34 20.89
N ARG A 344 6.72 -4.50 22.06
CA ARG A 344 7.16 -5.51 23.03
C ARG A 344 6.56 -6.89 22.72
N PRO A 345 7.24 -7.99 23.06
CA PRO A 345 6.67 -9.32 22.92
C PRO A 345 5.28 -9.42 23.58
N GLY A 346 4.34 -10.02 22.85
CA GLY A 346 2.95 -10.16 23.25
C GLY A 346 2.04 -9.00 22.88
N GLU A 347 2.55 -7.83 22.50
CA GLU A 347 1.72 -6.67 22.11
C GLU A 347 1.09 -6.87 20.73
N TRP A 348 -0.12 -6.31 20.61
CA TRP A 348 -0.90 -6.34 19.40
C TRP A 348 -0.62 -5.11 18.52
N CYS A 349 -0.62 -5.33 17.21
CA CYS A 349 -0.56 -4.27 16.23
C CYS A 349 -1.69 -4.46 15.20
N MET A 350 -2.39 -3.38 14.84
CA MET A 350 -3.39 -3.37 13.78
C MET A 350 -2.83 -2.66 12.55
N MET A 351 -2.82 -3.35 11.41
CA MET A 351 -2.48 -2.78 10.11
C MET A 351 -3.75 -2.63 9.29
N LEU A 352 -4.08 -1.41 8.82
CA LEU A 352 -5.31 -1.11 8.09
C LEU A 352 -5.03 -0.29 6.84
N ALA A 353 -5.58 -0.73 5.71
CA ALA A 353 -5.56 -0.01 4.46
C ALA A 353 -6.96 0.01 3.83
N PHE A 354 -7.18 0.98 2.95
CA PHE A 354 -8.43 1.14 2.21
C PHE A 354 -8.14 1.71 0.82
N GLY A 355 -9.05 1.47 -0.11
CA GLY A 355 -8.81 1.88 -1.49
C GLY A 355 -10.01 1.69 -2.40
N ALA A 356 -9.70 1.57 -3.68
CA ALA A 356 -10.70 1.35 -4.71
C ALA A 356 -11.53 0.10 -4.44
N GLY A 357 -12.83 0.18 -4.80
CA GLY A 357 -13.74 -0.92 -4.59
C GLY A 357 -15.16 -0.53 -4.16
N LEU A 358 -15.48 0.45 -3.28
CA LEU A 358 -14.68 0.87 -2.13
C LEU A 358 -14.29 -0.34 -1.30
N SER A 359 -13.09 -0.38 -0.82
CA SER A 359 -12.66 -1.50 0.01
C SER A 359 -11.86 -1.03 1.23
N ALA A 360 -11.95 -1.80 2.32
CA ALA A 360 -11.08 -1.69 3.47
C ALA A 360 -10.55 -3.08 3.84
N HIS A 361 -9.32 -3.14 4.28
CA HIS A 361 -8.61 -4.37 4.59
C HIS A 361 -7.80 -4.20 5.86
N GLY A 362 -7.66 -5.25 6.65
CA GLY A 362 -6.86 -5.22 7.87
C GLY A 362 -6.16 -6.52 8.16
N PHE A 363 -5.03 -6.41 8.85
CA PHE A 363 -4.33 -7.50 9.50
C PHE A 363 -4.16 -7.21 10.98
N LEU A 364 -4.53 -8.17 11.81
CA LEU A 364 -4.18 -8.20 13.23
C LEU A 364 -2.85 -8.94 13.37
N LEU A 365 -1.87 -8.27 13.95
CA LEU A 365 -0.50 -8.72 14.11
C LEU A 365 -0.15 -8.84 15.60
N ARG A 366 0.80 -9.70 15.93
CA ARG A 366 1.30 -9.84 17.29
C ARG A 366 2.82 -9.97 17.31
N GLN A 367 3.50 -9.23 18.17
CA GLN A 367 4.94 -9.40 18.37
C GLN A 367 5.21 -10.71 19.12
N VAL A 368 6.06 -11.55 18.61
CA VAL A 368 6.50 -12.79 19.24
C VAL A 368 7.92 -12.71 19.78
#